data_04e48f349701609b9a9119f95060ddb3
#
_entry.id   04e48f349701609b9a9119f95060ddb3
#
_cell.length_a   1.000
_cell.length_b   1.000
_cell.length_c   1.000
_cell.angle_alpha   90.00
_cell.angle_beta   90.00
_cell.angle_gamma   90.00
#
_symmetry.space_group_name_H-M   'P 1'
#
loop_
_entity.id
_entity.type
_entity.pdbx_description
1 polymer ?
#
loop_
_entity_poly.entity_id
_entity_poly.type
_entity_poly.pdbx_seq_one_letter_code
_entity_poly.pdbx_strand_id
1 'polypeptide(L)'
;GIVCDRCGVEVTEKKVRRERMGHISLVVPVAHIWYFKSLPNKIGYLLGLPTKKLDSIIYYERYVVINPGIKQADGINYLDFLTEEEYLDIVESLPKENQYLEDDDPDKFIAEMGAQALHMLLGRLDLDDLSYTLRHKANTETSQQRKNEALKRLQVVEAFRASKHINKPEWMVIKVVPV
;
A
#
# COMPACT_ATOMS: atom_id res chain seq x y z
N GLY A 1 -27.02 7.60 34.10
CA GLY A 1 -25.75 7.41 34.79
C GLY A 1 -25.33 8.67 35.54
N ILE A 2 -24.49 8.53 36.55
CA ILE A 2 -23.92 9.66 37.28
C ILE A 2 -22.66 10.10 36.52
N VAL A 3 -22.60 11.36 36.15
CA VAL A 3 -21.45 11.97 35.48
C VAL A 3 -20.64 12.75 36.50
N CYS A 4 -19.33 12.59 36.50
CA CYS A 4 -18.44 13.35 37.37
C CYS A 4 -18.33 14.79 36.86
N ASP A 5 -18.72 15.75 37.68
CA ASP A 5 -18.71 17.19 37.35
C ASP A 5 -17.29 17.72 37.08
N ARG A 6 -16.26 17.06 37.60
CA ARG A 6 -14.88 17.49 37.48
C ARG A 6 -14.18 17.01 36.23
N CYS A 7 -14.46 15.77 35.77
CA CYS A 7 -13.75 15.15 34.63
C CYS A 7 -14.67 14.66 33.50
N GLY A 8 -15.99 14.79 33.66
CA GLY A 8 -16.99 14.38 32.68
C GLY A 8 -17.14 12.86 32.49
N VAL A 9 -16.49 12.07 33.35
CA VAL A 9 -16.57 10.59 33.24
C VAL A 9 -17.90 10.11 33.79
N GLU A 10 -18.58 9.28 33.02
CA GLU A 10 -19.83 8.64 33.42
C GLU A 10 -19.54 7.37 34.24
N VAL A 11 -20.19 7.26 35.41
CA VAL A 11 -20.16 6.04 36.24
C VAL A 11 -21.09 5.01 35.62
N THR A 12 -20.52 3.92 35.12
CA THR A 12 -21.23 2.84 34.41
C THR A 12 -20.85 1.48 34.98
N GLU A 13 -21.59 0.45 34.61
CA GLU A 13 -21.27 -0.93 34.96
C GLU A 13 -19.95 -1.38 34.32
N LYS A 14 -19.22 -2.27 34.98
CA LYS A 14 -17.96 -2.85 34.48
C LYS A 14 -18.09 -3.47 33.08
N LYS A 15 -19.27 -4.00 32.75
CA LYS A 15 -19.58 -4.64 31.46
C LYS A 15 -19.49 -3.66 30.29
N VAL A 16 -19.94 -2.41 30.49
CA VAL A 16 -19.93 -1.37 29.43
C VAL A 16 -18.55 -1.10 28.87
N ARG A 17 -17.50 -1.26 29.67
CA ARG A 17 -16.12 -1.12 29.24
C ARG A 17 -15.74 -2.09 28.13
N ARG A 18 -16.35 -3.28 28.03
CA ARG A 18 -16.15 -4.28 26.99
C ARG A 18 -17.09 -4.11 25.81
N GLU A 19 -18.20 -3.44 26.01
CA GLU A 19 -19.23 -3.22 24.99
C GLU A 19 -18.97 -1.95 24.17
N ARG A 20 -18.36 -0.95 24.79
CA ARG A 20 -17.97 0.28 24.10
C ARG A 20 -16.67 0.06 23.33
N MET A 21 -16.74 0.26 22.02
CA MET A 21 -15.57 0.17 21.13
C MET A 21 -15.14 1.57 20.74
N GLY A 22 -13.85 1.82 20.82
CA GLY A 22 -13.24 3.05 20.34
C GLY A 22 -12.10 2.72 19.35
N HIS A 23 -11.61 3.76 18.69
CA HIS A 23 -10.47 3.62 17.80
C HIS A 23 -9.57 4.86 17.89
N ILE A 24 -8.32 4.67 17.53
CA ILE A 24 -7.34 5.75 17.36
C ILE A 24 -6.99 5.80 15.88
N SER A 25 -7.24 6.94 15.25
CA SER A 25 -6.76 7.20 13.88
C SER A 25 -5.29 7.61 13.94
N LEU A 26 -4.46 6.90 13.22
CA LEU A 26 -3.03 7.21 13.13
C LEU A 26 -2.83 8.43 12.22
N VAL A 27 -1.96 9.34 12.62
CA VAL A 27 -1.56 10.49 11.79
C VAL A 27 -0.83 10.02 10.54
N VAL A 28 0.01 9.00 10.68
CA VAL A 28 0.73 8.36 9.58
C VAL A 28 0.39 6.87 9.56
N PRO A 29 0.03 6.29 8.40
CA PRO A 29 -0.22 4.86 8.31
C PRO A 29 1.05 4.04 8.60
N VAL A 30 0.86 2.82 9.08
CA VAL A 30 1.96 1.90 9.46
C VAL A 30 1.77 0.55 8.75
N ALA A 31 2.81 0.04 8.12
CA ALA A 31 2.78 -1.31 7.55
C ALA A 31 2.79 -2.37 8.67
N HIS A 32 1.83 -3.30 8.61
CA HIS A 32 1.75 -4.35 9.62
C HIS A 32 2.93 -5.31 9.51
N ILE A 33 3.64 -5.51 10.62
CA ILE A 33 4.89 -6.26 10.67
C ILE A 33 4.76 -7.71 10.18
N TRP A 34 3.60 -8.35 10.39
CA TRP A 34 3.36 -9.73 9.94
C TRP A 34 3.35 -9.87 8.42
N TYR A 35 3.02 -8.81 7.69
CA TYR A 35 2.99 -8.82 6.24
C TYR A 35 4.22 -8.19 5.61
N PHE A 36 4.95 -7.38 6.38
CA PHE A 36 6.14 -6.68 5.93
C PHE A 36 7.44 -7.42 6.24
N LYS A 37 7.59 -7.96 7.45
CA LYS A 37 8.83 -8.65 7.91
C LYS A 37 8.74 -10.18 7.87
N SER A 38 7.57 -10.75 7.60
CA SER A 38 7.44 -12.21 7.46
C SER A 38 8.08 -12.71 6.16
N LEU A 39 8.51 -13.98 6.18
CA LEU A 39 8.93 -14.68 4.97
C LEU A 39 7.88 -15.78 4.64
N PRO A 40 7.29 -15.75 3.47
CA PRO A 40 7.47 -14.78 2.37
C PRO A 40 6.84 -13.40 2.67
N ASN A 41 7.48 -12.34 2.18
CA ASN A 41 6.94 -10.98 2.30
C ASN A 41 5.72 -10.82 1.38
N LYS A 42 4.52 -10.81 1.95
CA LYS A 42 3.27 -10.77 1.17
C LYS A 42 3.09 -9.47 0.39
N ILE A 43 3.49 -8.34 0.98
CA ILE A 43 3.45 -7.03 0.30
C ILE A 43 4.38 -7.04 -0.92
N GLY A 44 5.61 -7.54 -0.73
CA GLY A 44 6.57 -7.65 -1.82
C GLY A 44 6.11 -8.58 -2.94
N TYR A 45 5.46 -9.69 -2.61
CA TYR A 45 4.94 -10.63 -3.61
C TYR A 45 3.78 -10.05 -4.42
N LEU A 46 2.87 -9.30 -3.78
CA LEU A 46 1.80 -8.62 -4.50
C LEU A 46 2.34 -7.52 -5.42
N LEU A 47 3.24 -6.68 -4.92
CA LEU A 47 3.79 -5.56 -5.68
C LEU A 47 4.91 -5.96 -6.67
N GLY A 48 5.47 -7.16 -6.51
CA GLY A 48 6.63 -7.58 -7.31
C GLY A 48 7.92 -6.86 -6.94
N LEU A 49 8.02 -6.39 -5.70
CA LEU A 49 9.17 -5.65 -5.18
C LEU A 49 10.01 -6.51 -4.22
N PRO A 50 11.34 -6.52 -4.36
CA PRO A 50 12.21 -7.17 -3.39
C PRO A 50 12.20 -6.42 -2.06
N THR A 51 12.50 -7.13 -0.97
CA THR A 51 12.48 -6.58 0.39
C THR A 51 13.31 -5.30 0.54
N LYS A 52 14.49 -5.25 -0.07
CA LYS A 52 15.36 -4.06 -0.04
C LYS A 52 14.69 -2.80 -0.60
N LYS A 53 13.92 -2.95 -1.69
CA LYS A 53 13.16 -1.83 -2.27
C LYS A 53 12.00 -1.41 -1.37
N LEU A 54 11.32 -2.37 -0.74
CA LEU A 54 10.26 -2.06 0.24
C LEU A 54 10.82 -1.34 1.46
N ASP A 55 12.00 -1.75 1.96
CA ASP A 55 12.69 -1.05 3.05
C ASP A 55 12.99 0.41 2.68
N SER A 56 13.48 0.67 1.46
CA SER A 56 13.74 2.05 0.99
C SER A 56 12.48 2.92 0.96
N ILE A 57 11.31 2.34 0.67
CA ILE A 57 10.04 3.07 0.74
C ILE A 57 9.67 3.36 2.21
N ILE A 58 9.66 2.34 3.05
CA ILE A 58 9.17 2.43 4.44
C ILE A 58 10.05 3.33 5.30
N TYR A 59 11.36 3.31 5.10
CA TYR A 59 12.30 4.13 5.87
C TYR A 59 12.54 5.52 5.27
N TYR A 60 11.69 5.96 4.33
CA TYR A 60 11.74 7.30 3.72
C TYR A 60 13.06 7.61 3.00
N GLU A 61 13.71 6.58 2.43
CA GLU A 61 14.95 6.75 1.66
C GLU A 61 14.67 7.16 0.20
N ARG A 62 13.55 6.69 -0.37
CA ARG A 62 13.19 6.88 -1.77
C ARG A 62 11.69 7.08 -1.94
N TYR A 63 11.34 7.93 -2.91
CA TYR A 63 9.99 7.98 -3.45
C TYR A 63 9.75 6.81 -4.40
N VAL A 64 8.53 6.31 -4.45
CA VAL A 64 8.09 5.35 -5.47
C VAL A 64 6.98 5.99 -6.29
N VAL A 65 7.06 5.86 -7.61
CA VAL A 65 6.04 6.37 -8.54
C VAL A 65 4.82 5.46 -8.49
N ILE A 66 3.68 6.00 -8.07
CA ILE A 66 2.40 5.31 -8.02
C ILE A 66 1.64 5.48 -9.32
N ASN A 67 1.65 6.68 -9.88
CA ASN A 67 1.13 6.97 -11.21
C ASN A 67 2.06 7.97 -11.91
N PRO A 68 2.66 7.64 -13.06
CA PRO A 68 3.52 8.56 -13.77
C PRO A 68 2.73 9.72 -14.43
N GLY A 69 1.44 9.52 -14.75
CA GLY A 69 0.61 10.52 -15.38
C GLY A 69 1.22 11.06 -16.66
N ILE A 70 1.20 12.37 -16.85
CA ILE A 70 1.79 13.06 -18.02
C ILE A 70 3.32 12.89 -18.09
N LYS A 71 3.99 12.54 -16.99
CA LYS A 71 5.44 12.32 -16.96
C LYS A 71 5.88 11.00 -17.56
N GLN A 72 4.95 10.13 -17.92
CA GLN A 72 5.25 8.92 -18.67
C GLN A 72 5.91 9.24 -20.03
N ALA A 73 5.52 10.34 -20.64
CA ALA A 73 6.14 10.82 -21.89
C ALA A 73 7.62 11.19 -21.70
N ASP A 74 8.02 11.59 -20.51
CA ASP A 74 9.40 11.93 -20.14
C ASP A 74 10.22 10.70 -19.68
N GLY A 75 9.65 9.49 -19.79
CA GLY A 75 10.32 8.23 -19.46
C GLY A 75 10.16 7.78 -18.01
N ILE A 76 9.30 8.41 -17.22
CA ILE A 76 8.98 8.01 -15.85
C ILE A 76 7.91 6.92 -15.90
N ASN A 77 8.16 5.80 -15.21
CA ASN A 77 7.28 4.65 -15.21
C ASN A 77 6.71 4.32 -13.83
N TYR A 78 5.65 3.54 -13.82
CA TYR A 78 5.08 2.94 -12.61
C TYR A 78 6.14 2.12 -11.87
N LEU A 79 6.22 2.27 -10.55
CA LEU A 79 7.20 1.66 -9.65
C LEU A 79 8.65 2.13 -9.84
N ASP A 80 8.90 3.23 -10.53
CA ASP A 80 10.21 3.87 -10.52
C ASP A 80 10.53 4.43 -9.13
N PHE A 81 11.81 4.38 -8.77
CA PHE A 81 12.31 4.90 -7.50
C PHE A 81 13.05 6.21 -7.75
N LEU A 82 12.65 7.24 -7.02
CA LEU A 82 13.19 8.59 -7.15
C LEU A 82 13.91 9.01 -5.87
N THR A 83 14.99 9.76 -6.02
CA THR A 83 15.57 10.53 -4.91
C THR A 83 14.67 11.72 -4.59
N GLU A 84 14.89 12.37 -3.45
CA GLU A 84 14.18 13.60 -3.10
C GLU A 84 14.42 14.70 -4.13
N GLU A 85 15.65 14.84 -4.60
CA GLU A 85 16.04 15.81 -5.64
C GLU A 85 15.31 15.55 -6.95
N GLU A 86 15.33 14.31 -7.47
CA GLU A 86 14.60 13.92 -8.68
C GLU A 86 13.10 14.15 -8.55
N TYR A 87 12.51 13.85 -7.39
CA TYR A 87 11.11 14.11 -7.11
C TYR A 87 10.77 15.60 -7.17
N LEU A 88 11.59 16.45 -6.53
CA LEU A 88 11.38 17.91 -6.55
C LEU A 88 11.49 18.48 -7.96
N ASP A 89 12.50 18.07 -8.73
CA ASP A 89 12.68 18.49 -10.13
C ASP A 89 11.46 18.13 -10.99
N ILE A 90 10.89 16.94 -10.79
CA ILE A 90 9.67 16.51 -11.49
C ILE A 90 8.50 17.38 -11.09
N VAL A 91 8.28 17.59 -9.80
CA VAL A 91 7.15 18.39 -9.28
C VAL A 91 7.21 19.83 -9.76
N GLU A 92 8.41 20.45 -9.77
CA GLU A 92 8.61 21.79 -10.28
C GLU A 92 8.32 21.92 -11.79
N SER A 93 8.56 20.87 -12.53
CA SER A 93 8.29 20.82 -13.98
C SER A 93 6.83 20.51 -14.34
N LEU A 94 5.99 20.16 -13.37
CA LEU A 94 4.57 19.87 -13.59
C LEU A 94 3.75 21.16 -13.75
N PRO A 95 2.70 21.14 -14.61
CA PRO A 95 1.68 22.18 -14.58
C PRO A 95 1.03 22.27 -13.19
N LYS A 96 0.77 23.49 -12.72
CA LYS A 96 0.18 23.72 -11.39
C LYS A 96 -1.19 23.02 -11.21
N GLU A 97 -1.92 22.87 -12.29
CA GLU A 97 -3.23 22.21 -12.31
C GLU A 97 -3.12 20.71 -12.01
N ASN A 98 -1.98 20.08 -12.31
CA ASN A 98 -1.79 18.64 -12.13
C ASN A 98 -1.97 18.18 -10.67
N GLN A 99 -1.53 19.00 -9.72
CA GLN A 99 -1.68 18.70 -8.29
C GLN A 99 -3.12 18.69 -7.78
N TYR A 100 -4.04 19.35 -8.49
CA TYR A 100 -5.46 19.45 -8.12
C TYR A 100 -6.33 18.39 -8.80
N LEU A 101 -5.75 17.56 -9.68
CA LEU A 101 -6.45 16.44 -10.27
C LEU A 101 -6.86 15.44 -9.18
N GLU A 102 -7.93 14.70 -9.44
CA GLU A 102 -8.33 13.59 -8.56
C GLU A 102 -7.28 12.46 -8.59
N ASP A 103 -7.19 11.69 -7.51
CA ASP A 103 -6.16 10.63 -7.38
C ASP A 103 -6.34 9.48 -8.37
N ASP A 104 -7.52 9.32 -8.94
CA ASP A 104 -7.84 8.34 -9.99
C ASP A 104 -7.65 8.89 -11.42
N ASP A 105 -7.33 10.17 -11.55
CA ASP A 105 -7.07 10.77 -12.87
C ASP A 105 -5.78 10.18 -13.48
N PRO A 106 -5.86 9.63 -14.71
CA PRO A 106 -4.71 9.00 -15.36
C PRO A 106 -3.56 9.99 -15.65
N ASP A 107 -3.82 11.28 -15.74
CA ASP A 107 -2.83 12.31 -16.05
C ASP A 107 -2.11 12.86 -14.81
N LYS A 108 -2.60 12.52 -13.60
CA LYS A 108 -1.99 12.98 -12.36
C LYS A 108 -0.68 12.23 -12.08
N PHE A 109 0.41 12.99 -11.86
CA PHE A 109 1.64 12.44 -11.33
C PHE A 109 1.52 12.22 -9.82
N ILE A 110 1.73 10.99 -9.36
CA ILE A 110 1.72 10.64 -7.94
C ILE A 110 2.97 9.84 -7.64
N ALA A 111 3.75 10.31 -6.66
CA ALA A 111 4.84 9.57 -6.05
C ALA A 111 4.82 9.81 -4.53
N GLU A 112 5.05 8.78 -3.77
CA GLU A 112 4.93 8.80 -2.30
C GLU A 112 6.05 8.01 -1.63
N MET A 113 6.20 8.22 -0.33
CA MET A 113 7.11 7.48 0.55
C MET A 113 6.33 6.84 1.71
N GLY A 114 7.01 5.95 2.42
CA GLY A 114 6.50 5.35 3.65
C GLY A 114 5.33 4.40 3.44
N ALA A 115 4.63 4.10 4.52
CA ALA A 115 3.49 3.17 4.47
C ALA A 115 2.32 3.73 3.65
N GLN A 116 2.19 5.03 3.50
CA GLN A 116 1.19 5.66 2.63
C GLN A 116 1.39 5.23 1.17
N ALA A 117 2.64 5.20 0.70
CA ALA A 117 2.96 4.70 -0.64
C ALA A 117 2.50 3.25 -0.83
N LEU A 118 2.79 2.38 0.12
CA LEU A 118 2.36 0.98 0.07
C LEU A 118 0.83 0.85 0.09
N HIS A 119 0.14 1.65 0.90
CA HIS A 119 -1.32 1.66 0.94
C HIS A 119 -1.91 2.03 -0.43
N MET A 120 -1.40 3.07 -1.07
CA MET A 120 -1.87 3.51 -2.38
C MET A 120 -1.56 2.47 -3.47
N LEU A 121 -0.36 1.88 -3.46
CA LEU A 121 0.02 0.84 -4.42
C LEU A 121 -0.87 -0.41 -4.27
N LEU A 122 -1.11 -0.86 -3.05
CA LEU A 122 -1.95 -2.04 -2.77
C LEU A 122 -3.41 -1.79 -3.11
N GLY A 123 -3.93 -0.60 -2.85
CA GLY A 123 -5.31 -0.22 -3.17
C GLY A 123 -5.60 -0.13 -4.67
N ARG A 124 -4.57 0.09 -5.49
CA ARG A 124 -4.66 0.18 -6.96
C ARG A 124 -4.42 -1.15 -7.68
N LEU A 125 -4.11 -2.23 -6.95
CA LEU A 125 -3.88 -3.53 -7.56
C LEU A 125 -5.17 -4.11 -8.14
N ASP A 126 -5.12 -4.46 -9.41
CA ASP A 126 -6.09 -5.36 -10.04
C ASP A 126 -5.61 -6.81 -9.87
N LEU A 127 -6.21 -7.52 -8.92
CA LEU A 127 -5.83 -8.90 -8.60
C LEU A 127 -6.16 -9.87 -9.74
N ASP A 128 -7.19 -9.59 -10.53
CA ASP A 128 -7.59 -10.43 -11.65
C ASP A 128 -6.58 -10.32 -12.79
N ASP A 129 -6.17 -9.10 -13.16
CA ASP A 129 -5.13 -8.85 -14.15
C ASP A 129 -3.78 -9.41 -13.69
N LEU A 130 -3.41 -9.17 -12.42
CA LEU A 130 -2.16 -9.69 -11.85
C LEU A 130 -2.11 -11.22 -11.87
N SER A 131 -3.21 -11.89 -11.54
CA SER A 131 -3.35 -13.34 -11.62
C SER A 131 -3.14 -13.84 -13.06
N TYR A 132 -3.80 -13.21 -14.02
CA TYR A 132 -3.65 -13.56 -15.43
C TYR A 132 -2.20 -13.41 -15.89
N THR A 133 -1.58 -12.29 -15.62
CA THR A 133 -0.19 -11.99 -16.01
C THR A 133 0.79 -12.98 -15.39
N LEU A 134 0.63 -13.32 -14.10
CA LEU A 134 1.51 -14.28 -13.42
C LEU A 134 1.33 -15.71 -13.94
N ARG A 135 0.11 -16.13 -14.28
CA ARG A 135 -0.15 -17.44 -14.90
C ARG A 135 0.50 -17.53 -16.28
N HIS A 136 0.33 -16.49 -17.10
CA HIS A 136 0.97 -16.43 -18.41
C HIS A 136 2.50 -16.49 -18.26
N LYS A 137 3.09 -15.71 -17.36
CA LYS A 137 4.53 -15.71 -17.07
C LYS A 137 5.02 -17.09 -16.61
N ALA A 138 4.30 -17.75 -15.72
CA ALA A 138 4.65 -19.10 -15.24
C ALA A 138 4.64 -20.15 -16.36
N ASN A 139 3.79 -19.98 -17.37
CA ASN A 139 3.70 -20.91 -18.51
C ASN A 139 4.74 -20.62 -19.62
N THR A 140 5.11 -19.37 -19.82
CA THR A 140 6.01 -18.94 -20.90
C THR A 140 7.48 -18.83 -20.46
N GLU A 141 7.75 -18.71 -19.16
CA GLU A 141 9.12 -18.56 -18.66
C GLU A 141 9.93 -19.86 -18.82
N THR A 142 11.11 -19.74 -19.38
CA THR A 142 12.03 -20.86 -19.59
C THR A 142 12.91 -21.15 -18.39
N SER A 143 13.20 -20.14 -17.57
CA SER A 143 14.00 -20.28 -16.37
C SER A 143 13.17 -20.88 -15.23
N GLN A 144 13.60 -22.03 -14.71
CA GLN A 144 12.93 -22.72 -13.61
C GLN A 144 12.83 -21.84 -12.35
N GLN A 145 13.86 -21.06 -12.06
CA GLN A 145 13.87 -20.16 -10.91
C GLN A 145 12.80 -19.06 -11.05
N ARG A 146 12.73 -18.39 -12.19
CA ARG A 146 11.73 -17.34 -12.46
C ARG A 146 10.31 -17.90 -12.52
N LYS A 147 10.15 -19.11 -13.05
CA LYS A 147 8.87 -19.83 -13.04
C LYS A 147 8.40 -20.09 -11.62
N ASN A 148 9.27 -20.60 -10.76
CA ASN A 148 8.95 -20.87 -9.35
C ASN A 148 8.61 -19.59 -8.59
N GLU A 149 9.31 -18.48 -8.87
CA GLU A 149 9.01 -17.18 -8.29
C GLU A 149 7.62 -16.69 -8.71
N ALA A 150 7.29 -16.78 -10.01
CA ALA A 150 5.96 -16.42 -10.50
C ALA A 150 4.86 -17.26 -9.87
N LEU A 151 5.06 -18.57 -9.67
CA LEU A 151 4.11 -19.45 -9.00
C LEU A 151 3.92 -19.10 -7.52
N LYS A 152 5.00 -18.77 -6.79
CA LYS A 152 4.90 -18.34 -5.40
C LYS A 152 4.13 -17.02 -5.26
N ARG A 153 4.36 -16.07 -6.15
CA ARG A 153 3.59 -14.82 -6.22
C ARG A 153 2.13 -15.09 -6.52
N LEU A 154 1.87 -15.97 -7.49
CA LEU A 154 0.51 -16.35 -7.88
C LEU A 154 -0.28 -16.94 -6.69
N GLN A 155 0.34 -17.78 -5.86
CA GLN A 155 -0.32 -18.32 -4.66
C GLN A 155 -0.82 -17.22 -3.72
N VAL A 156 -0.02 -16.17 -3.50
CA VAL A 156 -0.41 -15.04 -2.65
C VAL A 156 -1.56 -14.25 -3.31
N VAL A 157 -1.49 -13.99 -4.60
CA VAL A 157 -2.53 -13.28 -5.36
C VAL A 157 -3.86 -14.05 -5.32
N GLU A 158 -3.84 -15.36 -5.54
CA GLU A 158 -5.05 -16.19 -5.51
C GLU A 158 -5.67 -16.24 -4.11
N ALA A 159 -4.85 -16.25 -3.05
CA ALA A 159 -5.37 -16.18 -1.68
C ALA A 159 -6.16 -14.88 -1.42
N PHE A 160 -5.66 -13.74 -1.91
CA PHE A 160 -6.38 -12.46 -1.82
C PHE A 160 -7.60 -12.40 -2.74
N ARG A 161 -7.54 -12.99 -3.95
CA ARG A 161 -8.69 -13.10 -4.84
C ARG A 161 -9.82 -13.93 -4.22
N ALA A 162 -9.49 -15.05 -3.63
CA ALA A 162 -10.47 -15.93 -2.98
C ALA A 162 -11.16 -15.24 -1.79
N SER A 163 -10.45 -14.35 -1.08
CA SER A 163 -10.95 -13.65 0.10
C SER A 163 -11.33 -12.19 -0.14
N LYS A 164 -11.43 -11.73 -1.39
CA LYS A 164 -11.63 -10.31 -1.76
C LYS A 164 -12.82 -9.62 -1.09
N HIS A 165 -13.83 -10.36 -0.67
CA HIS A 165 -15.01 -9.81 0.01
C HIS A 165 -14.78 -9.51 1.49
N ILE A 166 -13.78 -10.16 2.11
CA ILE A 166 -13.49 -10.06 3.54
C ILE A 166 -12.06 -9.64 3.84
N ASN A 167 -11.21 -9.51 2.82
CA ASN A 167 -9.80 -9.15 3.00
C ASN A 167 -9.29 -8.40 1.76
N LYS A 168 -8.85 -7.17 1.97
CA LYS A 168 -8.30 -6.33 0.92
C LYS A 168 -6.78 -6.16 1.11
N PRO A 169 -5.97 -6.13 0.02
CA PRO A 169 -4.52 -5.97 0.12
C PRO A 169 -4.08 -4.73 0.90
N GLU A 170 -4.76 -3.60 0.73
CA GLU A 170 -4.44 -2.35 1.42
C GLU A 170 -4.61 -2.41 2.94
N TRP A 171 -5.33 -3.40 3.46
CA TRP A 171 -5.49 -3.61 4.91
C TRP A 171 -4.22 -4.13 5.61
N MET A 172 -3.21 -4.53 4.84
CA MET A 172 -1.88 -4.81 5.40
C MET A 172 -1.17 -3.55 5.90
N VAL A 173 -1.71 -2.38 5.57
CA VAL A 173 -1.30 -1.07 6.09
C VAL A 173 -2.37 -0.54 7.04
N ILE A 174 -1.96 -0.27 8.28
CA ILE A 174 -2.86 0.12 9.37
C ILE A 174 -2.99 1.63 9.39
N LYS A 175 -4.22 2.13 9.37
CA LYS A 175 -4.56 3.56 9.56
C LYS A 175 -5.31 3.81 10.86
N VAL A 176 -5.97 2.79 11.39
CA VAL A 176 -6.81 2.86 12.58
C VAL A 176 -6.50 1.70 13.50
N VAL A 177 -6.35 1.98 14.79
CA VAL A 177 -6.09 0.97 15.83
C VAL A 177 -7.29 0.91 16.76
N PRO A 178 -7.84 -0.28 17.06
CA PRO A 178 -8.91 -0.41 18.06
C PRO A 178 -8.36 -0.14 19.47
N VAL A 179 -9.22 0.41 20.34
CA VAL A 179 -8.93 0.67 21.75
C VAL A 179 -9.64 -0.35 22.64
#